data_56e7c3b9e7708e01628085a5d8f5d423
#
_entry.id   56e7c3b9e7708e01628085a5d8f5d423
#
_cell.length_a   1.000
_cell.length_b   1.000
_cell.length_c   1.000
_cell.angle_alpha   90.00
_cell.angle_beta   90.00
_cell.angle_gamma   90.00
#
_symmetry.space_group_name_H-M   'P 1'
#
loop_
_entity.id
_entity.type
_entity.pdbx_description
1 polymer ?
#
loop_
_entity_poly.entity_id
_entity_poly.type
_entity_poly.pdbx_seq_one_letter_code
_entity_poly.pdbx_strand_id
1 'polypeptide(L)'
;MPQIVVPLTIRDLAARDLASCAWAGLGSGLITELERAGRGDADYLVVCPPSGLPVALGGVDYAVNRKAGTLYQLTVHGALQSCGIGTMLIGAAEQRIRGRGLRRAELAVEENNPRARALYERLGYAAYASKPEAWLDEAPDGSRSRYETVCTLMRKDLR
;
A
#
# COMPACT_ATOMS: atom_id res chain seq x y z
N MET A 1 -14.99 30.30 6.14
CA MET A 1 -14.51 29.61 4.93
C MET A 1 -15.44 28.47 4.58
N PRO A 2 -15.96 28.44 3.36
CA PRO A 2 -16.73 27.28 2.94
C PRO A 2 -15.83 26.05 2.86
N GLN A 3 -16.35 24.92 3.32
CA GLN A 3 -15.66 23.62 3.24
C GLN A 3 -16.40 22.72 2.26
N ILE A 4 -15.62 22.03 1.44
CA ILE A 4 -16.14 20.99 0.55
C ILE A 4 -15.79 19.66 1.15
N VAL A 5 -16.79 18.85 1.44
CA VAL A 5 -16.59 17.47 1.88
C VAL A 5 -16.67 16.58 0.66
N VAL A 6 -15.57 15.86 0.39
CA VAL A 6 -15.48 14.92 -0.74
C VAL A 6 -15.54 13.51 -0.17
N PRO A 7 -16.60 12.73 -0.45
CA PRO A 7 -16.64 11.35 0.00
C PRO A 7 -15.61 10.51 -0.75
N LEU A 8 -14.91 9.65 -0.01
CA LEU A 8 -13.95 8.72 -0.58
C LEU A 8 -14.47 7.30 -0.40
N THR A 9 -14.30 6.49 -1.43
CA THR A 9 -14.62 5.06 -1.39
C THR A 9 -13.38 4.24 -1.59
N ILE A 10 -13.34 3.04 -0.99
CA ILE A 10 -12.27 2.07 -1.19
C ILE A 10 -12.85 0.89 -1.91
N ARG A 11 -12.16 0.45 -2.95
CA ARG A 11 -12.54 -0.72 -3.74
C ARG A 11 -11.30 -1.44 -4.26
N ASP A 12 -11.51 -2.62 -4.84
CA ASP A 12 -10.43 -3.34 -5.49
C ASP A 12 -9.93 -2.60 -6.74
N LEU A 13 -8.63 -2.72 -6.99
CA LEU A 13 -8.02 -2.27 -8.24
C LEU A 13 -8.68 -3.00 -9.42
N ALA A 14 -9.01 -2.26 -10.46
CA ALA A 14 -9.58 -2.78 -11.70
C ALA A 14 -8.67 -2.44 -12.88
N ALA A 15 -8.83 -3.17 -13.98
CA ALA A 15 -8.03 -2.94 -15.19
C ALA A 15 -8.14 -1.50 -15.70
N ARG A 16 -9.32 -0.89 -15.58
CA ARG A 16 -9.56 0.49 -16.01
C ARG A 16 -8.73 1.52 -15.23
N ASP A 17 -8.22 1.15 -14.04
CA ASP A 17 -7.45 2.06 -13.20
C ASP A 17 -6.00 2.19 -13.63
N LEU A 18 -5.47 1.23 -14.39
CA LEU A 18 -4.06 1.17 -14.73
C LEU A 18 -3.55 2.44 -15.40
N ALA A 19 -4.32 2.97 -16.35
CA ALA A 19 -3.96 4.20 -17.04
C ALA A 19 -4.01 5.44 -16.14
N SER A 20 -4.80 5.40 -15.06
CA SER A 20 -5.02 6.53 -14.15
C SER A 20 -4.07 6.54 -12.95
N CYS A 21 -3.19 5.56 -12.84
CA CYS A 21 -2.30 5.40 -11.68
C CYS A 21 -0.83 5.68 -11.98
N ALA A 22 -0.52 6.36 -13.08
CA ALA A 22 0.87 6.72 -13.43
C ALA A 22 1.55 7.56 -12.34
N TRP A 23 0.79 8.37 -11.62
CA TRP A 23 1.26 9.18 -10.50
C TRP A 23 1.91 8.36 -9.38
N ALA A 24 1.58 7.09 -9.26
CA ALA A 24 2.09 6.22 -8.19
C ALA A 24 3.54 5.75 -8.45
N GLY A 25 4.06 5.91 -9.67
CA GLY A 25 5.43 5.57 -9.99
C GLY A 25 5.75 4.07 -10.03
N LEU A 26 4.73 3.22 -10.19
CA LEU A 26 4.89 1.77 -10.19
C LEU A 26 5.10 1.17 -11.57
N GLY A 27 5.01 2.00 -12.63
CA GLY A 27 5.20 1.55 -14.00
C GLY A 27 4.29 0.38 -14.37
N SER A 28 4.87 -0.63 -15.03
CA SER A 28 4.16 -1.86 -15.43
C SER A 28 3.84 -2.79 -14.24
N GLY A 29 4.36 -2.49 -13.06
CA GLY A 29 4.18 -3.33 -11.86
C GLY A 29 2.73 -3.49 -11.45
N LEU A 30 1.85 -2.50 -11.72
CA LEU A 30 0.43 -2.61 -11.39
C LEU A 30 -0.28 -3.71 -12.18
N ILE A 31 0.16 -4.00 -13.39
CA ILE A 31 -0.41 -5.11 -14.16
C ILE A 31 -0.18 -6.43 -13.42
N THR A 32 1.04 -6.64 -12.94
CA THR A 32 1.39 -7.81 -12.14
C THR A 32 0.55 -7.90 -10.88
N GLU A 33 0.32 -6.78 -10.20
CA GLU A 33 -0.46 -6.75 -8.97
C GLU A 33 -1.93 -7.06 -9.23
N LEU A 34 -2.48 -6.57 -10.34
CA LEU A 34 -3.84 -6.90 -10.74
C LEU A 34 -4.01 -8.41 -11.00
N GLU A 35 -3.02 -9.02 -11.66
CA GLU A 35 -3.02 -10.47 -11.92
C GLU A 35 -2.92 -11.26 -10.60
N ARG A 36 -2.05 -10.84 -9.68
CA ARG A 36 -1.90 -11.50 -8.38
C ARG A 36 -3.20 -11.42 -7.56
N ALA A 37 -3.86 -10.27 -7.58
CA ALA A 37 -5.16 -10.10 -6.91
C ALA A 37 -6.22 -11.01 -7.53
N GLY A 38 -6.22 -11.15 -8.85
CA GLY A 38 -7.14 -12.04 -9.56
C GLY A 38 -6.94 -13.52 -9.20
N ARG A 39 -5.73 -13.93 -8.83
CA ARG A 39 -5.43 -15.29 -8.37
C ARG A 39 -5.68 -15.50 -6.88
N GLY A 40 -5.99 -14.45 -6.12
CA GLY A 40 -6.14 -14.54 -4.67
C GLY A 40 -4.83 -14.51 -3.87
N ASP A 41 -3.70 -14.24 -4.51
CA ASP A 41 -2.39 -14.15 -3.85
C ASP A 41 -2.22 -12.85 -3.07
N ALA A 42 -3.02 -11.85 -3.41
CA ALA A 42 -3.00 -10.53 -2.80
C ALA A 42 -4.39 -9.90 -2.86
N ASP A 43 -4.65 -8.92 -2.01
CA ASP A 43 -5.68 -7.92 -2.22
C ASP A 43 -4.98 -6.62 -2.65
N TYR A 44 -5.55 -5.91 -3.61
CA TYR A 44 -5.00 -4.63 -4.03
C TYR A 44 -6.12 -3.59 -4.09
N LEU A 45 -5.99 -2.53 -3.31
CA LEU A 45 -7.04 -1.57 -3.05
C LEU A 45 -6.71 -0.22 -3.65
N VAL A 46 -7.74 0.50 -4.06
CA VAL A 46 -7.66 1.90 -4.46
C VAL A 46 -8.67 2.74 -3.69
N VAL A 47 -8.30 3.98 -3.41
CA VAL A 47 -9.17 4.97 -2.78
C VAL A 47 -9.57 5.97 -3.85
N CYS A 48 -10.85 6.20 -4.00
CA CYS A 48 -11.40 7.04 -5.09
C CYS A 48 -12.39 8.08 -4.57
N PRO A 49 -12.31 9.32 -5.06
CA PRO A 49 -13.38 10.29 -4.93
C PRO A 49 -14.54 9.93 -5.87
N PRO A 50 -15.64 10.74 -5.92
CA PRO A 50 -16.80 10.45 -6.79
C PRO A 50 -16.46 10.29 -8.27
N SER A 51 -15.36 10.90 -8.75
CA SER A 51 -14.91 10.71 -10.12
C SER A 51 -14.53 9.28 -10.46
N GLY A 52 -14.24 8.46 -9.44
CA GLY A 52 -13.74 7.10 -9.62
C GLY A 52 -12.26 6.98 -9.94
N LEU A 53 -11.53 8.10 -10.03
CA LEU A 53 -10.10 8.10 -10.31
C LEU A 53 -9.30 7.84 -9.03
N PRO A 54 -8.43 6.83 -8.98
CA PRO A 54 -7.67 6.53 -7.78
C PRO A 54 -6.76 7.68 -7.33
N VAL A 55 -6.81 7.99 -6.03
CA VAL A 55 -5.94 8.97 -5.38
C VAL A 55 -5.01 8.34 -4.36
N ALA A 56 -5.22 7.07 -4.05
CA ALA A 56 -4.34 6.28 -3.22
C ALA A 56 -4.49 4.81 -3.62
N LEU A 57 -3.46 4.04 -3.34
CA LEU A 57 -3.47 2.61 -3.62
C LEU A 57 -2.53 1.87 -2.68
N GLY A 58 -2.70 0.58 -2.59
CA GLY A 58 -1.84 -0.30 -1.83
C GLY A 58 -2.39 -1.71 -1.78
N GLY A 59 -1.52 -2.64 -1.44
CA GLY A 59 -1.86 -4.05 -1.43
C GLY A 59 -1.60 -4.75 -0.11
N VAL A 60 -2.14 -5.95 -0.01
CA VAL A 60 -1.84 -6.91 1.03
C VAL A 60 -1.37 -8.19 0.35
N ASP A 61 -0.15 -8.60 0.63
CA ASP A 61 0.45 -9.82 0.11
C ASP A 61 0.26 -10.94 1.13
N TYR A 62 -0.28 -12.07 0.69
CA TYR A 62 -0.50 -13.23 1.56
C TYR A 62 0.52 -14.35 1.33
N ALA A 63 1.46 -14.16 0.42
CA ALA A 63 2.49 -15.15 0.11
C ALA A 63 3.79 -14.96 0.89
N VAL A 64 4.08 -13.74 1.35
CA VAL A 64 5.30 -13.44 2.11
C VAL A 64 5.31 -14.21 3.44
N ASN A 65 4.21 -14.15 4.16
CA ASN A 65 4.00 -14.92 5.39
C ASN A 65 2.55 -15.41 5.39
N ARG A 66 2.38 -16.71 5.32
CA ARG A 66 1.03 -17.30 5.20
C ARG A 66 0.17 -17.14 6.44
N LYS A 67 0.76 -16.72 7.56
CA LYS A 67 0.05 -16.46 8.82
C LYS A 67 -0.30 -15.00 9.02
N ALA A 68 0.01 -14.14 8.05
CA ALA A 68 -0.19 -12.69 8.14
C ALA A 68 -0.54 -12.12 6.79
N GLY A 69 -1.05 -10.89 6.79
CA GLY A 69 -1.10 -10.07 5.59
C GLY A 69 0.04 -9.06 5.62
N THR A 70 0.80 -8.99 4.55
CA THR A 70 1.92 -8.05 4.42
C THR A 70 1.48 -6.87 3.57
N LEU A 71 1.37 -5.70 4.20
CA LEU A 71 1.02 -4.45 3.51
C LEU A 71 2.21 -4.02 2.64
N TYR A 72 1.93 -3.57 1.42
CA TYR A 72 2.98 -3.13 0.50
C TYR A 72 2.46 -2.10 -0.49
N GLN A 73 3.38 -1.32 -1.06
CA GLN A 73 3.10 -0.29 -2.07
C GLN A 73 2.07 0.76 -1.62
N LEU A 74 1.92 1.00 -0.33
CA LEU A 74 0.99 2.00 0.19
C LEU A 74 1.41 3.40 -0.28
N THR A 75 0.59 4.01 -1.13
CA THR A 75 0.94 5.26 -1.80
C THR A 75 -0.28 6.18 -1.86
N VAL A 76 -0.10 7.43 -1.46
CA VAL A 76 -1.12 8.48 -1.56
C VAL A 76 -0.63 9.52 -2.55
N HIS A 77 -1.52 9.98 -3.44
CA HIS A 77 -1.20 11.04 -4.40
C HIS A 77 -0.59 12.24 -3.66
N GLY A 78 0.50 12.79 -4.20
CA GLY A 78 1.28 13.83 -3.53
C GLY A 78 0.46 15.06 -3.11
N ALA A 79 -0.55 15.44 -3.89
CA ALA A 79 -1.42 16.55 -3.59
C ALA A 79 -2.35 16.31 -2.38
N LEU A 80 -2.52 15.05 -1.96
CA LEU A 80 -3.47 14.64 -0.93
C LEU A 80 -2.81 13.96 0.27
N GLN A 81 -1.49 14.05 0.38
CA GLN A 81 -0.77 13.54 1.54
C GLN A 81 -1.14 14.33 2.80
N SER A 82 -1.05 13.68 3.95
CA SER A 82 -1.38 14.26 5.27
C SER A 82 -2.86 14.63 5.44
N CYS A 83 -3.75 14.05 4.64
CA CYS A 83 -5.20 14.22 4.77
C CYS A 83 -5.90 13.02 5.45
N GLY A 84 -5.14 12.07 5.99
CA GLY A 84 -5.70 10.88 6.64
C GLY A 84 -6.05 9.75 5.69
N ILE A 85 -5.76 9.86 4.39
CA ILE A 85 -6.09 8.84 3.40
C ILE A 85 -5.27 7.57 3.62
N GLY A 86 -3.99 7.70 3.98
CA GLY A 86 -3.15 6.55 4.31
C GLY A 86 -3.68 5.74 5.48
N THR A 87 -4.14 6.41 6.52
CA THR A 87 -4.77 5.76 7.69
C THR A 87 -6.03 4.99 7.30
N MET A 88 -6.86 5.58 6.44
CA MET A 88 -8.08 4.97 5.93
C MET A 88 -7.76 3.72 5.09
N LEU A 89 -6.75 3.82 4.21
CA LEU A 89 -6.33 2.71 3.37
C LEU A 89 -5.78 1.55 4.21
N ILE A 90 -4.95 1.84 5.21
CA ILE A 90 -4.40 0.82 6.11
C ILE A 90 -5.53 0.13 6.89
N GLY A 91 -6.49 0.89 7.38
CA GLY A 91 -7.66 0.33 8.05
C GLY A 91 -8.45 -0.64 7.18
N ALA A 92 -8.65 -0.29 5.92
CA ALA A 92 -9.32 -1.17 4.95
C ALA A 92 -8.49 -2.42 4.65
N ALA A 93 -7.17 -2.28 4.53
CA ALA A 93 -6.27 -3.41 4.35
C ALA A 93 -6.34 -4.38 5.53
N GLU A 94 -6.34 -3.85 6.75
CA GLU A 94 -6.48 -4.66 7.97
C GLU A 94 -7.81 -5.43 8.00
N GLN A 95 -8.89 -4.83 7.51
CA GLN A 95 -10.18 -5.51 7.40
C GLN A 95 -10.12 -6.67 6.41
N ARG A 96 -9.39 -6.50 5.30
CA ARG A 96 -9.19 -7.59 4.33
C ARG A 96 -8.41 -8.76 4.96
N ILE A 97 -7.40 -8.46 5.76
CA ILE A 97 -6.63 -9.49 6.48
C ILE A 97 -7.54 -10.25 7.44
N ARG A 98 -8.36 -9.54 8.23
CA ARG A 98 -9.34 -10.17 9.13
C ARG A 98 -10.34 -11.02 8.38
N GLY A 99 -10.80 -10.55 7.23
CA GLY A 99 -11.76 -11.26 6.39
C GLY A 99 -11.24 -12.61 5.88
N ARG A 100 -9.92 -12.78 5.82
CA ARG A 100 -9.27 -14.07 5.48
C ARG A 100 -9.02 -14.96 6.70
N GLY A 101 -9.46 -14.54 7.89
CA GLY A 101 -9.22 -15.28 9.12
C GLY A 101 -7.82 -15.11 9.70
N LEU A 102 -7.05 -14.16 9.19
CA LEU A 102 -5.71 -13.84 9.69
C LEU A 102 -5.78 -12.76 10.75
N ARG A 103 -4.83 -12.78 11.69
CA ARG A 103 -4.83 -11.88 12.85
C ARG A 103 -3.56 -11.06 12.99
N ARG A 104 -2.76 -10.98 11.92
CA ARG A 104 -1.53 -10.21 11.95
C ARG A 104 -1.36 -9.46 10.65
N ALA A 105 -1.02 -8.18 10.77
CA ALA A 105 -0.56 -7.34 9.68
C ALA A 105 0.94 -7.11 9.84
N GLU A 106 1.68 -7.18 8.76
CA GLU A 106 3.11 -6.92 8.71
C GLU A 106 3.41 -5.92 7.59
N LEU A 107 4.52 -5.22 7.72
CA LEU A 107 5.01 -4.32 6.68
C LEU A 107 6.51 -4.11 6.83
N ALA A 108 7.13 -3.57 5.79
CA ALA A 108 8.51 -3.12 5.80
C ALA A 108 8.52 -1.63 5.46
N VAL A 109 9.28 -0.86 6.23
CA VAL A 109 9.46 0.58 5.98
C VAL A 109 10.96 0.88 5.88
N GLU A 110 11.34 1.65 4.86
CA GLU A 110 12.74 2.03 4.70
C GLU A 110 13.21 2.88 5.89
N GLU A 111 14.44 2.63 6.35
CA GLU A 111 15.01 3.38 7.46
C GLU A 111 15.11 4.88 7.19
N ASN A 112 15.22 5.26 5.91
CA ASN A 112 15.26 6.66 5.49
C ASN A 112 13.88 7.31 5.36
N ASN A 113 12.81 6.64 5.81
CA ASN A 113 11.45 7.17 5.77
C ASN A 113 10.84 7.25 7.18
N PRO A 114 11.35 8.17 8.04
CA PRO A 114 10.87 8.28 9.42
C PRO A 114 9.41 8.73 9.51
N ARG A 115 8.91 9.45 8.52
CA ARG A 115 7.53 9.92 8.48
C ARG A 115 6.54 8.75 8.34
N ALA A 116 6.83 7.81 7.44
CA ALA A 116 6.01 6.61 7.28
C ALA A 116 6.08 5.75 8.54
N ARG A 117 7.27 5.56 9.10
CA ARG A 117 7.44 4.82 10.35
C ARG A 117 6.61 5.40 11.49
N ALA A 118 6.60 6.73 11.64
CA ALA A 118 5.81 7.39 12.68
C ALA A 118 4.30 7.15 12.48
N LEU A 119 3.82 7.16 11.24
CA LEU A 119 2.43 6.81 10.93
C LEU A 119 2.10 5.38 11.37
N TYR A 120 2.95 4.42 11.01
CA TYR A 120 2.72 3.02 11.36
C TYR A 120 2.74 2.80 12.86
N GLU A 121 3.66 3.45 13.57
CA GLU A 121 3.71 3.39 15.03
C GLU A 121 2.42 3.92 15.67
N ARG A 122 1.89 5.04 15.16
CA ARG A 122 0.61 5.58 15.64
C ARG A 122 -0.55 4.62 15.40
N LEU A 123 -0.48 3.82 14.35
CA LEU A 123 -1.51 2.85 14.02
C LEU A 123 -1.34 1.50 14.74
N GLY A 124 -0.36 1.39 15.60
CA GLY A 124 -0.16 0.23 16.45
C GLY A 124 0.86 -0.78 15.95
N TYR A 125 1.63 -0.46 14.91
CA TYR A 125 2.71 -1.31 14.42
C TYR A 125 3.95 -1.13 15.27
N ALA A 126 4.64 -2.23 15.57
CA ALA A 126 5.87 -2.23 16.34
C ALA A 126 6.99 -2.88 15.52
N ALA A 127 8.17 -2.25 15.55
CA ALA A 127 9.35 -2.79 14.91
C ALA A 127 9.81 -4.08 15.60
N TYR A 128 10.20 -5.08 14.81
CA TYR A 128 10.69 -6.35 15.37
C TYR A 128 11.97 -6.86 14.71
N ALA A 129 12.36 -6.32 13.55
CA ALA A 129 13.56 -6.74 12.83
C ALA A 129 14.01 -5.65 11.85
N SER A 130 15.20 -5.84 11.31
CA SER A 130 15.75 -5.01 10.25
C SER A 130 16.26 -5.95 9.15
N LYS A 131 16.09 -5.55 7.89
CA LYS A 131 16.40 -6.42 6.75
C LYS A 131 16.90 -5.58 5.56
N PRO A 132 18.00 -5.97 4.91
CA PRO A 132 18.37 -5.38 3.63
C PRO A 132 17.36 -5.79 2.57
N GLU A 133 16.97 -4.85 1.72
CA GLU A 133 16.05 -5.06 0.61
C GLU A 133 16.63 -4.47 -0.66
N ALA A 134 16.28 -5.08 -1.79
CA ALA A 134 16.65 -4.59 -3.10
C ALA A 134 15.53 -4.89 -4.09
N TRP A 135 15.32 -3.96 -5.02
CA TRP A 135 14.38 -4.15 -6.11
C TRP A 135 14.83 -3.37 -7.34
N LEU A 136 14.15 -3.60 -8.45
CA LEU A 136 14.37 -2.85 -9.68
C LEU A 136 13.39 -1.68 -9.74
N ASP A 137 13.94 -0.46 -9.78
CA ASP A 137 13.16 0.74 -10.04
C ASP A 137 13.02 0.94 -11.55
N GLU A 138 11.84 1.27 -12.01
CA GLU A 138 11.55 1.57 -13.41
C GLU A 138 11.38 3.08 -13.58
N ALA A 139 12.21 3.67 -14.43
CA ALA A 139 12.11 5.08 -14.79
C ALA A 139 10.98 5.30 -15.79
N PRO A 140 10.50 6.57 -15.97
CA PRO A 140 9.45 6.87 -16.95
C PRO A 140 9.76 6.46 -18.39
N ASP A 141 11.03 6.34 -18.75
CA ASP A 141 11.48 5.89 -20.06
C ASP A 141 11.54 4.36 -20.20
N GLY A 142 11.14 3.62 -19.15
CA GLY A 142 11.16 2.16 -19.09
C GLY A 142 12.50 1.56 -18.66
N SER A 143 13.55 2.37 -18.47
CA SER A 143 14.83 1.89 -17.96
C SER A 143 14.71 1.43 -16.53
N ARG A 144 15.52 0.42 -16.15
CA ARG A 144 15.50 -0.16 -14.81
C ARG A 144 16.86 -0.04 -14.16
N SER A 145 16.85 0.26 -12.85
CA SER A 145 18.05 0.31 -12.03
C SER A 145 17.82 -0.45 -10.73
N ARG A 146 18.88 -1.05 -10.18
CA ARG A 146 18.81 -1.72 -8.89
C ARG A 146 18.86 -0.68 -7.77
N TYR A 147 17.88 -0.72 -6.91
CA TYR A 147 17.79 0.09 -5.70
C TYR A 147 18.03 -0.81 -4.49
N GLU A 148 18.92 -0.39 -3.60
CA GLU A 148 19.23 -1.11 -2.37
C GLU A 148 18.97 -0.23 -1.17
N THR A 149 18.38 -0.80 -0.12
CA THR A 149 18.03 -0.09 1.10
C THR A 149 17.99 -1.05 2.29
N VAL A 150 17.85 -0.51 3.48
CA VAL A 150 17.56 -1.29 4.69
C VAL A 150 16.17 -0.92 5.17
N CYS A 151 15.36 -1.92 5.44
CA CYS A 151 13.99 -1.75 5.92
C CYS A 151 13.86 -2.20 7.37
N THR A 152 13.06 -1.47 8.13
CA THR A 152 12.54 -1.91 9.42
C THR A 152 11.29 -2.74 9.18
N LEU A 153 11.26 -3.95 9.71
CA LEU A 153 10.09 -4.81 9.66
C LEU A 153 9.21 -4.52 10.87
N MET A 154 7.94 -4.28 10.62
CA MET A 154 6.97 -3.93 11.65
C MET A 154 5.76 -4.85 11.57
N ARG A 155 5.09 -5.05 12.70
CA ARG A 155 3.90 -5.90 12.78
C ARG A 155 2.90 -5.38 13.80
N LYS A 156 1.65 -5.80 13.60
CA LYS A 156 0.52 -5.46 14.45
C LYS A 156 -0.40 -6.66 14.60
N ASP A 157 -0.82 -6.96 15.82
CA ASP A 157 -1.85 -7.96 16.07
C ASP A 157 -3.22 -7.35 15.80
N LEU A 158 -4.02 -8.08 15.02
CA LEU A 158 -5.38 -7.69 14.66
C LEU A 158 -6.37 -8.53 15.46
N ARG A 159 -7.02 -7.92 16.43
CA ARG A 159 -8.01 -8.58 17.26
C ARG A 159 -9.43 -8.35 16.78
#